data_cb0adee4ff2e3ee2c5679e87598c12bd
#
_entry.id   cb0adee4ff2e3ee2c5679e87598c12bd
#
_cell.length_a   1.000
_cell.length_b   1.000
_cell.length_c   1.000
_cell.angle_alpha   90.00
_cell.angle_beta   90.00
_cell.angle_gamma   90.00
#
_symmetry.space_group_name_H-M   'P 1'
#
loop_
_entity.id
_entity.type
_entity.pdbx_description
1 polymer ?
#
loop_
_entity_poly.entity_id
_entity_poly.type
_entity_poly.pdbx_seq_one_letter_code
_entity_poly.pdbx_strand_id
1 'polypeptide(L)'
;MRTTTPTPEEMEQYVARFEDLPANKDRTAGKIPPEAREMMTARATRTVIATVDKDTPWGNGVIPGPSNFAVVIAECEPGNGPGLHSHAHTTETFTCLQSRFVIEWGDKGEHSVEIGKFDTISVPPGVMRRFANIGDERGLLHVTLQGPLRDVEFAPSLGEELHERFGEEVVNELL
;
A
#
# COMPACT_ATOMS: atom_id res chain seq x y z
N MET A 1 20.85 -28.59 -15.36
CA MET A 1 19.99 -27.42 -15.12
C MET A 1 19.49 -26.93 -16.47
N ARG A 2 18.16 -26.78 -16.68
CA ARG A 2 17.67 -26.17 -17.92
C ARG A 2 17.67 -24.65 -17.73
N THR A 3 18.32 -23.94 -18.61
CA THR A 3 18.32 -22.47 -18.67
C THR A 3 17.44 -22.03 -19.84
N THR A 4 16.84 -20.85 -19.73
CA THR A 4 16.15 -20.17 -20.82
C THR A 4 16.89 -18.88 -21.16
N THR A 5 16.86 -18.49 -22.41
CA THR A 5 17.46 -17.23 -22.86
C THR A 5 16.40 -16.45 -23.62
N PRO A 6 15.56 -15.68 -22.89
CA PRO A 6 14.54 -14.86 -23.51
C PRO A 6 15.17 -13.75 -24.35
N THR A 7 14.49 -13.34 -25.42
CA THR A 7 14.87 -12.17 -26.20
C THR A 7 14.65 -10.87 -25.41
N PRO A 8 15.23 -9.73 -25.83
CA PRO A 8 14.92 -8.44 -25.21
C PRO A 8 13.41 -8.13 -25.21
N GLU A 9 12.70 -8.45 -26.28
CA GLU A 9 11.25 -8.25 -26.41
C GLU A 9 10.47 -9.12 -25.43
N GLU A 10 10.90 -10.37 -25.24
CA GLU A 10 10.31 -11.27 -24.24
C GLU A 10 10.58 -10.80 -22.80
N MET A 11 11.74 -10.18 -22.55
CA MET A 11 12.07 -9.62 -21.24
C MET A 11 11.32 -8.33 -20.94
N GLU A 12 10.89 -7.57 -21.93
CA GLU A 12 10.19 -6.29 -21.73
C GLU A 12 8.90 -6.45 -20.91
N GLN A 13 8.20 -7.59 -21.00
CA GLN A 13 7.03 -7.87 -20.17
C GLN A 13 7.32 -7.96 -18.65
N TYR A 14 8.60 -8.06 -18.28
CA TYR A 14 9.07 -8.09 -16.89
C TYR A 14 9.74 -6.78 -16.47
N VAL A 15 9.57 -5.72 -17.25
CA VAL A 15 10.11 -4.40 -16.96
C VAL A 15 8.95 -3.45 -16.64
N ALA A 16 9.01 -2.80 -15.48
CA ALA A 16 8.11 -1.73 -15.11
C ALA A 16 8.90 -0.42 -15.03
N ARG A 17 8.45 0.59 -15.76
CA ARG A 17 9.01 1.95 -15.68
C ARG A 17 8.08 2.79 -14.83
N PHE A 18 8.61 3.44 -13.82
CA PHE A 18 7.81 4.19 -12.84
C PHE A 18 6.88 5.21 -13.50
N GLU A 19 7.37 5.91 -14.51
CA GLU A 19 6.59 6.95 -15.21
C GLU A 19 5.39 6.37 -15.98
N ASP A 20 5.47 5.11 -16.38
CA ASP A 20 4.42 4.42 -17.15
C ASP A 20 3.44 3.66 -16.25
N LEU A 21 3.74 3.53 -14.95
CA LEU A 21 2.86 2.83 -14.01
C LEU A 21 1.56 3.61 -13.79
N PRO A 22 0.39 3.00 -14.00
CA PRO A 22 -0.88 3.64 -13.73
C PRO A 22 -1.01 3.97 -12.25
N ALA A 23 -1.30 5.24 -11.95
CA ALA A 23 -1.59 5.67 -10.59
C ALA A 23 -3.04 5.35 -10.24
N ASN A 24 -3.24 4.46 -9.30
CA ASN A 24 -4.56 4.15 -8.79
C ASN A 24 -4.93 5.16 -7.70
N LYS A 25 -5.75 6.13 -8.05
CA LYS A 25 -6.12 7.27 -7.18
C LYS A 25 -7.54 7.20 -6.65
N ASP A 26 -8.44 6.57 -7.37
CA ASP A 26 -9.85 6.50 -7.00
C ASP A 26 -10.50 5.21 -7.51
N ARG A 27 -11.04 4.43 -6.59
CA ARG A 27 -11.80 3.21 -6.87
C ARG A 27 -13.29 3.36 -6.61
N THR A 28 -13.69 4.46 -6.00
CA THR A 28 -15.06 4.68 -5.54
C THR A 28 -15.90 5.47 -6.54
N ALA A 29 -15.33 5.78 -7.71
CA ALA A 29 -16.00 6.53 -8.78
C ALA A 29 -16.58 7.88 -8.28
N GLY A 30 -15.89 8.55 -7.36
CA GLY A 30 -16.30 9.85 -6.83
C GLY A 30 -17.40 9.80 -5.78
N LYS A 31 -17.83 8.63 -5.31
CA LYS A 31 -18.85 8.51 -4.26
C LYS A 31 -18.29 8.82 -2.87
N ILE A 32 -16.99 8.63 -2.67
CA ILE A 32 -16.33 8.82 -1.39
C ILE A 32 -15.44 10.07 -1.46
N PRO A 33 -15.48 10.94 -0.45
CA PRO A 33 -14.57 12.07 -0.36
C PRO A 33 -13.10 11.62 -0.44
N PRO A 34 -12.25 12.30 -1.24
CA PRO A 34 -10.82 11.96 -1.35
C PRO A 34 -10.12 11.85 0.00
N GLU A 35 -10.45 12.72 0.95
CA GLU A 35 -9.89 12.76 2.29
C GLU A 35 -10.24 11.50 3.10
N ALA A 36 -11.47 11.00 3.00
CA ALA A 36 -11.89 9.76 3.65
C ALA A 36 -11.14 8.55 3.05
N ARG A 37 -10.97 8.52 1.73
CA ARG A 37 -10.21 7.47 1.06
C ARG A 37 -8.73 7.51 1.44
N GLU A 38 -8.15 8.69 1.61
CA GLU A 38 -6.76 8.87 2.03
C GLU A 38 -6.49 8.39 3.47
N MET A 39 -7.54 8.21 4.28
CA MET A 39 -7.45 7.54 5.58
C MET A 39 -7.38 6.00 5.46
N MET A 40 -7.76 5.44 4.33
CA MET A 40 -7.72 3.99 4.08
C MET A 40 -6.44 3.53 3.37
N THR A 41 -5.78 4.43 2.63
CA THR A 41 -4.64 4.09 1.78
C THR A 41 -3.77 5.31 1.51
N ALA A 42 -2.64 5.10 0.86
CA ALA A 42 -1.84 6.17 0.29
C ALA A 42 -2.67 6.99 -0.73
N ARG A 43 -2.28 8.24 -0.96
CA ARG A 43 -2.92 9.11 -1.96
C ARG A 43 -3.02 8.49 -3.34
N ALA A 44 -1.97 7.80 -3.75
CA ALA A 44 -1.98 6.96 -4.93
C ALA A 44 -1.15 5.71 -4.71
N THR A 45 -1.54 4.64 -5.38
CA THR A 45 -0.76 3.39 -5.43
C THR A 45 -0.46 3.03 -6.86
N ARG A 46 0.76 2.55 -7.11
CA ARG A 46 1.21 2.04 -8.40
C ARG A 46 1.60 0.58 -8.24
N THR A 47 0.81 -0.33 -8.76
CA THR A 47 1.07 -1.75 -8.67
C THR A 47 2.11 -2.17 -9.70
N VAL A 48 3.28 -2.58 -9.24
CA VAL A 48 4.42 -3.00 -10.08
C VAL A 48 4.28 -4.47 -10.44
N ILE A 49 4.16 -5.33 -9.43
CA ILE A 49 4.03 -6.79 -9.57
C ILE A 49 2.77 -7.22 -8.84
N ALA A 50 1.92 -7.99 -9.50
CA ALA A 50 0.81 -8.68 -8.86
C ALA A 50 0.34 -9.84 -9.72
N THR A 51 -0.43 -10.76 -9.14
CA THR A 51 -1.10 -11.82 -9.90
C THR A 51 -2.05 -11.22 -10.94
N VAL A 52 -2.11 -11.81 -12.13
CA VAL A 52 -3.03 -11.39 -13.21
C VAL A 52 -4.41 -12.01 -13.09
N ASP A 53 -4.58 -13.01 -12.24
CA ASP A 53 -5.79 -13.83 -12.19
C ASP A 53 -6.89 -13.25 -11.29
N LYS A 54 -6.61 -12.19 -10.55
CA LYS A 54 -7.56 -11.60 -9.58
C LYS A 54 -7.32 -10.10 -9.44
N ASP A 55 -8.40 -9.35 -9.34
CA ASP A 55 -8.33 -7.95 -8.93
C ASP A 55 -7.66 -7.82 -7.57
N THR A 56 -6.54 -7.14 -7.55
CA THR A 56 -5.89 -6.78 -6.29
C THR A 56 -6.52 -5.50 -5.72
N PRO A 57 -6.43 -5.25 -4.42
CA PRO A 57 -6.91 -4.02 -3.84
C PRO A 57 -6.27 -2.76 -4.44
N TRP A 58 -5.10 -2.89 -5.07
CA TRP A 58 -4.32 -1.79 -5.64
C TRP A 58 -4.29 -1.76 -7.17
N GLY A 59 -5.10 -2.59 -7.86
CA GLY A 59 -5.10 -2.75 -9.31
C GLY A 59 -4.17 -3.86 -9.80
N ASN A 60 -4.19 -4.08 -11.10
CA ASN A 60 -3.37 -5.11 -11.74
C ASN A 60 -1.90 -4.67 -11.78
N GLY A 61 -1.00 -5.62 -11.53
CA GLY A 61 0.43 -5.40 -11.73
C GLY A 61 0.77 -5.28 -13.21
N VAL A 62 1.74 -4.44 -13.52
CA VAL A 62 2.32 -4.35 -14.88
C VAL A 62 3.15 -5.59 -15.17
N ILE A 63 3.84 -6.10 -14.15
CA ILE A 63 4.60 -7.35 -14.23
C ILE A 63 3.74 -8.47 -13.63
N PRO A 64 3.51 -9.58 -14.37
CA PRO A 64 2.84 -10.75 -13.83
C PRO A 64 3.62 -11.35 -12.66
N GLY A 65 2.98 -11.45 -11.49
CA GLY A 65 3.56 -12.01 -10.28
C GLY A 65 2.94 -13.34 -9.85
N PRO A 66 3.60 -14.04 -8.92
CA PRO A 66 3.03 -15.25 -8.33
C PRO A 66 1.83 -14.92 -7.43
N SER A 67 1.02 -15.92 -7.13
CA SER A 67 -0.06 -15.80 -6.15
C SER A 67 0.48 -15.39 -4.78
N ASN A 68 -0.30 -14.62 -4.04
CA ASN A 68 0.07 -14.17 -2.69
C ASN A 68 1.37 -13.33 -2.62
N PHE A 69 1.65 -12.59 -3.67
CA PHE A 69 2.77 -11.66 -3.72
C PHE A 69 2.39 -10.41 -4.51
N ALA A 70 2.72 -9.25 -3.96
CA ALA A 70 2.59 -7.99 -4.67
C ALA A 70 3.74 -7.03 -4.33
N VAL A 71 4.07 -6.21 -5.31
CA VAL A 71 4.96 -5.04 -5.14
C VAL A 71 4.18 -3.81 -5.58
N VAL A 72 4.09 -2.86 -4.67
CA VAL A 72 3.35 -1.61 -4.87
C VAL A 72 4.25 -0.44 -4.51
N ILE A 73 4.17 0.66 -5.24
CA ILE A 73 4.73 1.94 -4.82
C ILE A 73 3.58 2.81 -4.32
N ALA A 74 3.62 3.15 -3.04
CA ALA A 74 2.68 4.08 -2.42
C ALA A 74 3.22 5.51 -2.54
N GLU A 75 2.41 6.41 -3.08
CA GLU A 75 2.69 7.85 -3.14
C GLU A 75 1.92 8.55 -2.02
N CYS A 76 2.61 9.27 -1.17
CA CYS A 76 2.04 9.97 -0.02
C CYS A 76 2.44 11.45 -0.04
N GLU A 77 1.46 12.33 0.01
CA GLU A 77 1.73 13.73 0.33
C GLU A 77 2.19 13.89 1.79
N PRO A 78 2.78 15.02 2.19
CA PRO A 78 3.11 15.27 3.59
C PRO A 78 1.91 15.02 4.52
N GLY A 79 2.10 14.21 5.56
CA GLY A 79 1.07 13.79 6.52
C GLY A 79 0.15 12.67 6.04
N ASN A 80 0.22 12.23 4.77
CA ASN A 80 -0.63 11.17 4.25
C ASN A 80 -0.07 9.78 4.53
N GLY A 81 -0.96 8.84 4.78
CA GLY A 81 -0.74 7.42 4.96
C GLY A 81 -2.04 6.76 5.41
N PRO A 82 -2.16 5.43 5.29
CA PRO A 82 -3.34 4.70 5.74
C PRO A 82 -3.52 4.78 7.26
N GLY A 83 -4.75 4.59 7.70
CA GLY A 83 -5.06 4.36 9.10
C GLY A 83 -4.50 3.05 9.64
N LEU A 84 -4.61 2.88 10.94
CA LEU A 84 -4.10 1.69 11.63
C LEU A 84 -4.86 0.43 11.15
N HIS A 85 -4.12 -0.58 10.70
CA HIS A 85 -4.67 -1.83 10.17
C HIS A 85 -3.71 -3.00 10.39
N SER A 86 -4.20 -4.22 10.26
CA SER A 86 -3.41 -5.44 10.30
C SER A 86 -3.65 -6.33 9.08
N HIS A 87 -2.74 -7.26 8.86
CA HIS A 87 -2.89 -8.40 7.95
C HIS A 87 -2.64 -9.68 8.74
N ALA A 88 -3.66 -10.55 8.87
CA ALA A 88 -3.55 -11.72 9.72
C ALA A 88 -2.49 -12.73 9.24
N HIS A 89 -2.26 -12.82 7.93
CA HIS A 89 -1.38 -13.83 7.31
C HIS A 89 -0.36 -13.24 6.31
N THR A 90 -0.28 -11.91 6.18
CA THR A 90 0.59 -11.25 5.21
C THR A 90 1.71 -10.50 5.91
N THR A 91 2.93 -10.81 5.51
CA THR A 91 4.11 -9.98 5.84
C THR A 91 4.11 -8.77 4.90
N GLU A 92 4.26 -7.59 5.47
CA GLU A 92 4.38 -6.36 4.71
C GLU A 92 5.72 -5.68 4.99
N THR A 93 6.46 -5.39 3.92
CA THR A 93 7.79 -4.79 4.01
C THR A 93 7.80 -3.44 3.32
N PHE A 94 8.25 -2.43 4.04
CA PHE A 94 8.35 -1.05 3.59
C PHE A 94 9.81 -0.67 3.36
N THR A 95 10.11 -0.11 2.19
CA THR A 95 11.40 0.54 1.92
C THR A 95 11.13 1.97 1.47
N CYS A 96 11.66 2.94 2.20
CA CYS A 96 11.55 4.34 1.82
C CYS A 96 12.40 4.64 0.58
N LEU A 97 11.79 5.10 -0.50
CA LEU A 97 12.49 5.50 -1.73
C LEU A 97 12.73 7.00 -1.80
N GLN A 98 11.80 7.80 -1.25
CA GLN A 98 11.86 9.26 -1.27
C GLN A 98 11.13 9.83 -0.06
N SER A 99 11.62 10.95 0.47
CA SER A 99 11.16 11.61 1.69
C SER A 99 11.54 10.83 2.96
N ARG A 100 10.74 10.95 4.02
CA ARG A 100 10.87 10.22 5.29
C ARG A 100 9.50 9.74 5.73
N PHE A 101 9.47 8.57 6.33
CA PHE A 101 8.23 7.98 6.83
C PHE A 101 8.36 7.63 8.30
N VAL A 102 7.25 7.75 9.04
CA VAL A 102 7.07 7.09 10.31
C VAL A 102 6.29 5.79 10.06
N ILE A 103 6.73 4.72 10.68
CA ILE A 103 6.00 3.46 10.76
C ILE A 103 5.59 3.31 12.22
N GLU A 104 4.29 3.20 12.44
CA GLU A 104 3.71 3.03 13.79
C GLU A 104 3.09 1.66 13.89
N TRP A 105 3.20 1.03 15.08
CA TRP A 105 2.61 -0.28 15.35
C TRP A 105 2.15 -0.42 16.80
N GLY A 106 1.40 -1.50 17.07
CA GLY A 106 0.71 -1.76 18.32
C GLY A 106 -0.79 -1.52 18.19
N ASP A 107 -1.59 -2.00 19.12
CA ASP A 107 -3.05 -1.97 19.04
C ASP A 107 -3.64 -0.54 18.91
N LYS A 108 -2.88 0.45 19.36
CA LYS A 108 -3.22 1.88 19.28
C LYS A 108 -2.17 2.70 18.51
N GLY A 109 -1.21 2.04 17.85
CA GLY A 109 -0.10 2.72 17.21
C GLY A 109 0.89 3.38 18.17
N GLU A 110 1.03 2.82 19.39
CA GLU A 110 1.80 3.40 20.49
C GLU A 110 3.32 3.30 20.34
N HIS A 111 3.78 2.51 19.39
CA HIS A 111 5.20 2.38 19.05
C HIS A 111 5.48 2.95 17.68
N SER A 112 6.67 3.48 17.48
CA SER A 112 7.04 4.05 16.19
C SER A 112 8.53 3.95 15.89
N VAL A 113 8.86 4.00 14.61
CA VAL A 113 10.21 4.21 14.08
C VAL A 113 10.13 5.10 12.86
N GLU A 114 11.09 6.01 12.72
CA GLU A 114 11.27 6.78 11.49
C GLU A 114 12.23 6.04 10.57
N ILE A 115 11.90 6.04 9.27
CA ILE A 115 12.74 5.51 8.21
C ILE A 115 12.99 6.60 7.16
N GLY A 116 14.24 6.71 6.75
CA GLY A 116 14.69 7.60 5.67
C GLY A 116 14.99 6.83 4.40
N LYS A 117 15.51 7.54 3.43
CA LYS A 117 15.79 6.98 2.09
C LYS A 117 16.65 5.72 2.15
N PHE A 118 16.11 4.62 1.59
CA PHE A 118 16.66 3.27 1.53
C PHE A 118 16.62 2.47 2.83
N ASP A 119 16.12 3.04 3.92
CA ASP A 119 15.82 2.26 5.11
C ASP A 119 14.63 1.32 4.86
N THR A 120 14.68 0.15 5.49
CA THR A 120 13.66 -0.89 5.31
C THR A 120 13.21 -1.44 6.65
N ILE A 121 11.90 -1.63 6.78
CA ILE A 121 11.28 -2.33 7.90
C ILE A 121 10.33 -3.41 7.36
N SER A 122 10.33 -4.58 7.98
CA SER A 122 9.40 -5.67 7.68
C SER A 122 8.49 -5.92 8.87
N VAL A 123 7.20 -5.80 8.65
CA VAL A 123 6.16 -6.00 9.66
C VAL A 123 5.59 -7.40 9.50
N PRO A 124 5.68 -8.26 10.56
CA PRO A 124 5.15 -9.60 10.51
C PRO A 124 3.62 -9.63 10.50
N PRO A 125 3.00 -10.77 10.11
CA PRO A 125 1.56 -10.96 10.19
C PRO A 125 1.00 -10.71 11.61
N GLY A 126 -0.24 -10.24 11.68
CA GLY A 126 -0.97 -10.02 12.93
C GLY A 126 -0.57 -8.74 13.68
N VAL A 127 0.41 -8.00 13.23
CA VAL A 127 0.80 -6.72 13.85
C VAL A 127 -0.07 -5.60 13.27
N MET A 128 -0.78 -4.89 14.14
CA MET A 128 -1.47 -3.65 13.82
C MET A 128 -0.44 -2.56 13.50
N ARG A 129 -0.53 -1.93 12.31
CA ARG A 129 0.46 -0.94 11.86
C ARG A 129 -0.15 0.09 10.92
N ARG A 130 0.55 1.21 10.77
CA ARG A 130 0.34 2.22 9.75
C ARG A 130 1.65 2.88 9.37
N PHE A 131 1.65 3.61 8.26
CA PHE A 131 2.75 4.51 7.90
C PHE A 131 2.21 5.91 7.56
N ALA A 132 3.06 6.91 7.69
CA ALA A 132 2.76 8.26 7.22
C ALA A 132 4.03 8.94 6.71
N ASN A 133 3.89 9.75 5.67
CA ASN A 133 4.97 10.61 5.20
C ASN A 133 5.14 11.79 6.17
N ILE A 134 6.28 11.86 6.85
CA ILE A 134 6.64 12.92 7.80
C ILE A 134 7.61 13.95 7.24
N GLY A 135 7.94 13.83 5.96
CA GLY A 135 8.73 14.86 5.26
C GLY A 135 7.86 15.99 4.71
N ASP A 136 8.47 16.93 4.05
CA ASP A 136 7.87 18.13 3.48
C ASP A 136 7.65 18.05 1.95
N GLU A 137 8.00 16.92 1.36
CA GLU A 137 7.81 16.61 -0.06
C GLU A 137 6.99 15.35 -0.26
N ARG A 138 6.54 15.11 -1.50
CA ARG A 138 5.90 13.85 -1.89
C ARG A 138 6.82 12.67 -1.54
N GLY A 139 6.31 11.75 -0.75
CA GLY A 139 7.01 10.53 -0.37
C GLY A 139 6.69 9.37 -1.31
N LEU A 140 7.68 8.50 -1.54
CA LEU A 140 7.53 7.23 -2.22
C LEU A 140 7.97 6.11 -1.30
N LEU A 141 7.05 5.19 -1.03
CA LEU A 141 7.28 4.01 -0.22
C LEU A 141 7.10 2.76 -1.08
N HIS A 142 8.16 1.96 -1.22
CA HIS A 142 8.08 0.66 -1.87
C HIS A 142 7.53 -0.35 -0.86
N VAL A 143 6.44 -0.99 -1.23
CA VAL A 143 5.70 -1.93 -0.38
C VAL A 143 5.74 -3.30 -1.03
N THR A 144 6.24 -4.30 -0.30
CA THR A 144 6.18 -5.70 -0.69
C THR A 144 5.22 -6.43 0.24
N LEU A 145 4.23 -7.10 -0.35
CA LEU A 145 3.29 -7.94 0.38
C LEU A 145 3.50 -9.40 0.02
N GLN A 146 3.64 -10.23 1.03
CA GLN A 146 3.80 -11.68 0.91
C GLN A 146 2.76 -12.37 1.79
N GLY A 147 1.72 -12.91 1.16
CA GLY A 147 0.56 -13.53 1.81
C GLY A 147 -0.73 -13.23 1.06
N PRO A 148 -1.90 -13.55 1.64
CA PRO A 148 -3.19 -13.22 1.07
C PRO A 148 -3.39 -11.70 0.92
N LEU A 149 -3.49 -11.20 -0.31
CA LEU A 149 -3.48 -9.76 -0.62
C LEU A 149 -4.72 -8.97 -0.17
N ARG A 150 -5.80 -9.67 0.21
CA ARG A 150 -7.05 -9.05 0.71
C ARG A 150 -7.27 -9.25 2.21
N ASP A 151 -6.26 -9.71 2.89
CA ASP A 151 -6.24 -10.01 4.30
C ASP A 151 -5.93 -8.73 5.09
N VAL A 152 -6.88 -7.80 5.12
CA VAL A 152 -6.74 -6.53 5.84
C VAL A 152 -7.88 -6.35 6.85
N GLU A 153 -7.53 -5.94 8.06
CA GLU A 153 -8.45 -5.57 9.13
C GLU A 153 -8.06 -4.19 9.66
N PHE A 154 -8.98 -3.25 9.63
CA PHE A 154 -8.76 -1.89 10.13
C PHE A 154 -9.06 -1.80 11.62
N ALA A 155 -8.32 -0.96 12.33
CA ALA A 155 -8.60 -0.70 13.73
C ALA A 155 -9.98 -0.05 13.90
N PRO A 156 -10.75 -0.40 14.97
CA PRO A 156 -12.05 0.21 15.24
C PRO A 156 -12.00 1.74 15.32
N SER A 157 -10.90 2.30 15.83
CA SER A 157 -10.67 3.75 15.90
C SER A 157 -10.70 4.45 14.55
N LEU A 158 -10.32 3.75 13.46
CA LEU A 158 -10.43 4.32 12.12
C LEU A 158 -11.89 4.46 11.70
N GLY A 159 -12.72 3.46 11.99
CA GLY A 159 -14.16 3.53 11.74
C GLY A 159 -14.86 4.64 12.53
N GLU A 160 -14.46 4.83 13.78
CA GLU A 160 -14.96 5.91 14.63
C GLU A 160 -14.59 7.29 14.06
N GLU A 161 -13.32 7.49 13.65
CA GLU A 161 -12.85 8.74 13.05
C GLU A 161 -13.53 9.02 11.70
N LEU A 162 -13.69 8.00 10.85
CA LEU A 162 -14.41 8.11 9.58
C LEU A 162 -15.88 8.52 9.81
N HIS A 163 -16.54 7.88 10.79
CA HIS A 163 -17.92 8.20 11.13
C HIS A 163 -18.07 9.64 11.62
N GLU A 164 -17.18 10.08 12.52
CA GLU A 164 -17.21 11.45 13.07
C GLU A 164 -17.01 12.52 11.98
N ARG A 165 -16.11 12.27 11.03
CA ARG A 165 -15.73 13.24 10.01
C ARG A 165 -16.62 13.24 8.77
N PHE A 166 -17.15 12.08 8.38
CA PHE A 166 -17.80 11.89 7.08
C PHE A 166 -19.18 11.23 7.17
N GLY A 167 -19.58 10.73 8.35
CA GLY A 167 -20.87 10.10 8.58
C GLY A 167 -20.94 8.61 8.23
N GLU A 168 -22.06 8.00 8.59
CA GLU A 168 -22.28 6.55 8.53
C GLU A 168 -22.26 5.98 7.08
N GLU A 169 -22.75 6.76 6.10
CA GLU A 169 -22.80 6.33 4.69
C GLU A 169 -21.38 6.06 4.14
N VAL A 170 -20.42 6.94 4.49
CA VAL A 170 -19.02 6.79 4.06
C VAL A 170 -18.36 5.60 4.74
N VAL A 171 -18.64 5.38 6.03
CA VAL A 171 -18.13 4.21 6.76
C VAL A 171 -18.60 2.91 6.12
N ASN A 172 -19.89 2.79 5.84
CA ASN A 172 -20.48 1.59 5.22
C ASN A 172 -19.98 1.30 3.81
N GLU A 173 -19.47 2.31 3.10
CA GLU A 173 -18.90 2.13 1.75
C GLU A 173 -17.41 1.77 1.80
N LEU A 174 -16.69 2.11 2.88
CA LEU A 174 -15.24 1.92 3.01
C LEU A 174 -14.84 0.68 3.84
N LEU A 175 -15.62 0.34 4.86
CA LEU A 175 -15.36 -0.77 5.80
C LEU A 175 -16.40 -1.87 5.66
#